data_c0bb520e741f29f18f31dbf6557d7d92
#
_entry.id   c0bb520e741f29f18f31dbf6557d7d92
#
_cell.length_a   1.000
_cell.length_b   1.000
_cell.length_c   1.000
_cell.angle_alpha   90.00
_cell.angle_beta   90.00
_cell.angle_gamma   90.00
#
_symmetry.space_group_name_H-M   'P 1'
#
loop_
_entity.id
_entity.type
_entity.pdbx_description
1 polymer ?
#
loop_
_entity_poly.entity_id
_entity_poly.type
_entity_poly.pdbx_seq_one_letter_code
_entity_poly.pdbx_strand_id
1 'polypeptide(L)'
;MLEKTPIVIDFDGTICEHKFPDIGEPIPGVKEALETLKKAGYRIIIHTCRTASYWKGIIPGNQPKLIEGFMKYHKLPYDTIWLPDKPIGVAYIDDKAIRFDNN
;
A
#
# COMPACT_ATOMS: atom_id res chain seq x y z
N MET A 1 -12.67 9.74 -21.04
CA MET A 1 -12.07 8.43 -20.83
C MET A 1 -12.27 7.98 -19.39
N LEU A 2 -12.65 6.72 -19.22
CA LEU A 2 -12.88 6.19 -17.88
C LEU A 2 -11.56 5.83 -17.22
N GLU A 3 -11.40 6.25 -15.97
CA GLU A 3 -10.28 5.78 -15.16
C GLU A 3 -10.47 4.31 -14.84
N LYS A 4 -9.37 3.59 -14.80
CA LYS A 4 -9.43 2.22 -14.31
C LYS A 4 -9.69 2.21 -12.82
N THR A 5 -10.47 1.22 -12.39
CA THR A 5 -10.72 1.02 -10.96
C THR A 5 -9.41 0.70 -10.27
N PRO A 6 -9.17 1.26 -9.10
CA PRO A 6 -7.87 1.11 -8.45
C PRO A 6 -7.65 -0.27 -7.85
N ILE A 7 -6.39 -0.65 -7.76
CA ILE A 7 -5.96 -1.79 -6.96
C ILE A 7 -5.46 -1.25 -5.64
N VAL A 8 -5.97 -1.80 -4.56
CA VAL A 8 -5.64 -1.37 -3.20
C VAL A 8 -4.59 -2.32 -2.64
N ILE A 9 -3.45 -1.77 -2.23
CA ILE A 9 -2.31 -2.58 -1.80
C ILE A 9 -1.90 -2.18 -0.39
N ASP A 10 -1.77 -3.18 0.49
CA ASP A 10 -1.25 -2.98 1.83
C ASP A 10 0.25 -2.65 1.77
N PHE A 11 0.79 -2.09 2.84
CA PHE A 11 2.19 -1.64 2.87
C PHE A 11 3.10 -2.63 3.59
N ASP A 12 2.96 -2.75 4.93
CA ASP A 12 3.81 -3.63 5.72
C ASP A 12 3.52 -5.10 5.40
N GLY A 13 4.54 -5.85 5.03
CA GLY A 13 4.41 -7.27 4.68
C GLY A 13 3.98 -7.50 3.25
N THR A 14 3.65 -6.46 2.47
CA THR A 14 3.22 -6.59 1.07
C THR A 14 4.14 -5.81 0.14
N ILE A 15 4.35 -4.52 0.40
CA ILE A 15 5.28 -3.70 -0.39
C ILE A 15 6.67 -3.79 0.22
N CYS A 16 6.77 -3.78 1.54
CA CYS A 16 8.04 -3.90 2.25
C CYS A 16 7.97 -5.03 3.26
N GLU A 17 9.13 -5.49 3.71
CA GLU A 17 9.21 -6.49 4.75
C GLU A 17 8.59 -5.94 6.04
N HIS A 18 7.98 -6.82 6.82
CA HIS A 18 7.31 -6.43 8.06
C HIS A 18 8.33 -6.17 9.16
N LYS A 19 8.50 -4.91 9.52
CA LYS A 19 9.40 -4.49 10.63
C LYS A 19 8.75 -3.40 11.47
N PHE A 20 7.43 -3.38 11.50
CA PHE A 20 6.66 -2.37 12.22
C PHE A 20 7.13 -2.23 13.67
N PRO A 21 7.32 -1.01 14.20
CA PRO A 21 6.94 0.28 13.61
C PRO A 21 7.93 0.85 12.60
N ASP A 22 9.09 0.23 12.43
CA ASP A 22 10.03 0.63 11.40
C ASP A 22 9.54 0.18 10.03
N ILE A 23 10.12 0.74 8.97
CA ILE A 23 9.80 0.34 7.61
C ILE A 23 10.91 -0.58 7.12
N GLY A 24 10.54 -1.78 6.69
CA GLY A 24 11.49 -2.75 6.18
C GLY A 24 11.92 -2.47 4.75
N GLU A 25 12.77 -3.34 4.22
CA GLU A 25 13.21 -3.22 2.83
C GLU A 25 12.11 -3.61 1.86
N PRO A 26 12.14 -3.11 0.61
CA PRO A 26 11.16 -3.53 -0.38
C PRO A 26 11.19 -5.03 -0.58
N ILE A 27 10.01 -5.62 -0.74
CA ILE A 27 9.93 -7.06 -1.02
C ILE A 27 10.47 -7.31 -2.43
N PRO A 28 11.30 -8.36 -2.62
CA PRO A 28 11.83 -8.66 -3.96
C PRO A 28 10.71 -8.81 -4.98
N GLY A 29 10.87 -8.15 -6.13
CA GLY A 29 9.89 -8.19 -7.21
C GLY A 29 8.77 -7.16 -7.09
N VAL A 30 8.68 -6.42 -5.97
CA VAL A 30 7.57 -5.47 -5.80
C VAL A 30 7.63 -4.34 -6.83
N LYS A 31 8.83 -3.86 -7.16
CA LYS A 31 8.96 -2.77 -8.12
C LYS A 31 8.41 -3.17 -9.49
N GLU A 32 8.82 -4.33 -9.96
CA GLU A 32 8.36 -4.86 -11.26
C GLU A 32 6.85 -5.09 -11.25
N ALA A 33 6.32 -5.60 -10.14
CA ALA A 33 4.88 -5.82 -10.02
C ALA A 33 4.10 -4.51 -10.09
N LEU A 34 4.54 -3.50 -9.35
CA LEU A 34 3.88 -2.20 -9.36
C LEU A 34 3.98 -1.54 -10.73
N GLU A 35 5.14 -1.64 -11.38
CA GLU A 35 5.32 -1.10 -12.73
C GLU A 35 4.40 -1.80 -13.73
N THR A 36 4.24 -3.11 -13.61
CA THR A 36 3.35 -3.88 -14.47
C THR A 36 1.91 -3.42 -14.31
N LEU A 37 1.47 -3.22 -13.07
CA LEU A 37 0.12 -2.72 -12.81
C LEU A 37 -0.09 -1.33 -13.39
N LYS A 38 0.88 -0.44 -13.24
CA LYS A 38 0.78 0.91 -13.81
C LYS A 38 0.73 0.86 -15.34
N LYS A 39 1.55 0.02 -15.96
CA LYS A 39 1.52 -0.14 -17.43
C LYS A 39 0.17 -0.67 -17.90
N ALA A 40 -0.47 -1.51 -17.12
CA ALA A 40 -1.80 -2.01 -17.45
C ALA A 40 -2.89 -0.95 -17.26
N GLY A 41 -2.53 0.21 -16.71
CA GLY A 41 -3.44 1.33 -16.56
C GLY A 41 -4.16 1.40 -15.23
N TYR A 42 -3.81 0.54 -14.26
CA TYR A 42 -4.46 0.58 -12.96
C TYR A 42 -3.93 1.73 -12.12
N ARG A 43 -4.81 2.30 -11.31
CA ARG A 43 -4.39 3.19 -10.24
C ARG A 43 -3.97 2.33 -9.06
N ILE A 44 -2.94 2.75 -8.37
CA ILE A 44 -2.45 2.04 -7.18
C ILE A 44 -2.73 2.89 -5.96
N ILE A 45 -3.53 2.34 -5.04
CA ILE A 45 -3.84 2.99 -3.76
C ILE A 45 -3.19 2.19 -2.65
N ILE A 46 -2.37 2.86 -1.84
CA ILE A 46 -1.80 2.25 -0.64
C ILE A 46 -2.76 2.50 0.52
N HIS A 47 -3.21 1.43 1.17
CA HIS A 47 -4.09 1.52 2.32
C HIS A 47 -3.52 0.64 3.43
N THR A 48 -3.12 1.23 4.53
CA THR A 48 -2.36 0.54 5.58
C THR A 48 -2.85 0.90 6.96
N CYS A 49 -2.77 -0.05 7.88
CA CYS A 49 -3.07 0.18 9.29
C CYS A 49 -2.11 1.18 9.93
N ARG A 50 -0.93 1.37 9.32
CA ARG A 50 0.11 2.28 9.82
C ARG A 50 -0.39 3.71 9.95
N THR A 51 -1.34 4.12 9.11
CA THR A 51 -1.90 5.46 9.12
C THR A 51 -3.16 5.58 9.96
N ALA A 52 -3.55 4.51 10.65
CA ALA A 52 -4.73 4.53 11.50
C ALA A 52 -4.54 5.51 12.67
N SER A 53 -5.60 6.19 13.05
CA SER A 53 -5.56 7.16 14.14
C SER A 53 -5.15 6.53 15.48
N TYR A 54 -5.38 5.23 15.62
CA TYR A 54 -4.96 4.47 16.81
C TYR A 54 -3.49 4.70 17.14
N TRP A 55 -2.63 4.78 16.11
CA TRP A 55 -1.18 4.88 16.30
C TRP A 55 -0.70 6.30 16.55
N LYS A 56 -1.56 7.29 16.43
CA LYS A 56 -1.17 8.68 16.60
C LYS A 56 -0.67 8.90 18.02
N GLY A 57 0.57 9.39 18.14
CA GLY A 57 1.20 9.57 19.43
C GLY A 57 1.81 8.30 20.04
N ILE A 58 1.63 7.14 19.38
CA ILE A 58 2.19 5.87 19.84
C ILE A 58 3.47 5.54 19.08
N ILE A 59 3.40 5.63 17.74
CA ILE A 59 4.60 5.43 16.91
C ILE A 59 5.09 6.78 16.40
N PRO A 60 6.41 6.94 16.21
CA PRO A 60 6.96 8.24 15.85
C PRO A 60 6.76 8.58 14.38
N GLY A 61 6.67 9.87 14.11
CA GLY A 61 6.72 10.40 12.75
C GLY A 61 5.37 10.48 12.06
N ASN A 62 5.37 11.21 10.97
CA ASN A 62 4.20 11.35 10.11
C ASN A 62 4.19 10.17 9.15
N GLN A 63 3.34 9.19 9.41
CA GLN A 63 3.36 7.93 8.67
C GLN A 63 3.09 8.10 7.17
N PRO A 64 2.10 8.90 6.74
CA PRO A 64 1.94 9.12 5.30
C PRO A 64 3.19 9.69 4.64
N LYS A 65 3.87 10.62 5.28
CA LYS A 65 5.10 11.20 4.72
C LYS A 65 6.25 10.20 4.69
N LEU A 66 6.33 9.34 5.71
CA LEU A 66 7.36 8.29 5.73
C LEU A 66 7.14 7.29 4.59
N ILE A 67 5.89 6.92 4.33
CA ILE A 67 5.56 6.04 3.21
C ILE A 67 5.90 6.71 1.89
N GLU A 68 5.52 7.98 1.73
CA GLU A 68 5.87 8.76 0.53
C GLU A 68 7.36 8.74 0.27
N GLY A 69 8.16 9.03 1.31
CA GLY A 69 9.61 9.05 1.20
C GLY A 69 10.18 7.69 0.81
N PHE A 70 9.65 6.63 1.40
CA PHE A 70 10.06 5.27 1.08
C PHE A 70 9.78 4.94 -0.40
N MET A 71 8.57 5.21 -0.87
CA MET A 71 8.20 4.94 -2.26
C MET A 71 9.06 5.72 -3.23
N LYS A 72 9.32 6.99 -2.92
CA LYS A 72 10.16 7.84 -3.77
C LYS A 72 11.60 7.37 -3.78
N TYR A 73 12.14 7.06 -2.61
CA TYR A 73 13.54 6.61 -2.49
C TYR A 73 13.79 5.35 -3.29
N HIS A 74 12.88 4.39 -3.22
CA HIS A 74 13.01 3.11 -3.92
C HIS A 74 12.42 3.14 -5.33
N LYS A 75 11.92 4.29 -5.78
CA LYS A 75 11.34 4.48 -7.11
C LYS A 75 10.19 3.51 -7.38
N LEU A 76 9.33 3.35 -6.39
CA LEU A 76 8.16 2.48 -6.46
C LEU A 76 6.95 3.31 -6.88
N PRO A 77 6.31 2.99 -8.02
CA PRO A 77 5.19 3.79 -8.50
C PRO A 77 3.92 3.52 -7.71
N TYR A 78 3.14 4.57 -7.45
CA TYR A 78 1.84 4.50 -6.83
C TYR A 78 1.11 5.80 -7.12
N ASP A 79 -0.20 5.84 -6.84
CA ASP A 79 -0.99 7.03 -7.11
C ASP A 79 -1.34 7.81 -5.86
N THR A 80 -1.75 7.11 -4.79
CA THR A 80 -2.13 7.80 -3.56
C THR A 80 -2.01 6.89 -2.35
N ILE A 81 -1.87 7.52 -1.18
CA ILE A 81 -1.97 6.86 0.11
C ILE A 81 -3.35 7.23 0.65
N TRP A 82 -4.19 6.23 0.91
CA TRP A 82 -5.59 6.45 1.27
C TRP A 82 -5.77 6.55 2.77
N LEU A 83 -6.54 7.54 3.18
CA LEU A 83 -6.86 7.81 4.59
C LEU A 83 -8.30 8.27 4.67
N PRO A 84 -9.01 7.95 5.75
CA PRO A 84 -8.83 6.85 6.70
C PRO A 84 -9.68 5.64 6.37
N ASP A 85 -10.73 5.82 5.57
CA ASP A 85 -11.71 4.78 5.28
C ASP A 85 -11.16 3.78 4.27
N LYS A 86 -11.82 2.61 4.18
CA LYS A 86 -11.41 1.60 3.22
C LYS A 86 -11.77 2.06 1.81
N PRO A 87 -10.79 2.13 0.89
CA PRO A 87 -11.07 2.55 -0.49
C PRO A 87 -11.75 1.44 -1.28
N ILE A 88 -12.44 1.84 -2.36
CA ILE A 88 -13.08 0.89 -3.26
C ILE A 88 -12.06 0.51 -4.33
N GLY A 89 -11.84 -0.79 -4.52
CA GLY A 89 -10.90 -1.29 -5.52
C GLY A 89 -11.41 -2.54 -6.20
N VAL A 90 -10.84 -2.86 -7.36
CA VAL A 90 -11.14 -4.12 -8.06
C VAL A 90 -10.47 -5.30 -7.37
N ALA A 91 -9.41 -5.03 -6.63
CA ALA A 91 -8.68 -6.06 -5.91
C ALA A 91 -7.98 -5.42 -4.71
N TYR A 92 -7.77 -6.23 -3.66
CA TYR A 92 -7.07 -5.83 -2.45
C TYR A 92 -5.93 -6.82 -2.24
N ILE A 93 -4.69 -6.32 -2.28
CA ILE A 93 -3.50 -7.15 -2.10
C ILE A 93 -2.97 -6.90 -0.70
N ASP A 94 -2.97 -7.94 0.13
CA ASP A 94 -2.70 -7.82 1.56
C ASP A 94 -2.08 -9.13 2.06
N ASP A 95 -1.11 -9.04 2.97
CA ASP A 95 -0.41 -10.21 3.49
C ASP A 95 -1.20 -10.95 4.56
N LYS A 96 -2.22 -10.32 5.13
CA LYS A 96 -2.98 -10.92 6.24
C LYS A 96 -4.42 -11.25 5.91
N ALA A 97 -4.87 -10.83 4.74
CA ALA A 97 -6.26 -11.04 4.36
C ALA A 97 -6.52 -12.51 4.01
N ILE A 98 -7.67 -13.00 4.42
CA ILE A 98 -8.15 -14.32 4.05
C ILE A 98 -9.37 -14.13 3.18
N ARG A 99 -9.34 -14.72 1.98
CA ARG A 99 -10.49 -14.62 1.09
C ARG A 99 -11.66 -15.38 1.68
N PHE A 100 -12.78 -14.69 1.83
CA PHE A 100 -14.00 -15.30 2.28
C PHE A 100 -14.74 -15.91 1.08
N ASP A 101 -15.03 -17.19 1.17
CA ASP A 101 -15.79 -17.89 0.15
C ASP A 101 -17.03 -18.45 0.82
N ASN A 102 -18.19 -17.94 0.43
CA ASN A 102 -19.46 -18.31 1.06
C ASN A 102 -20.18 -19.45 0.36
N ASN A 103 -19.51 -20.21 -0.43
CA ASN A 103 -20.07 -21.40 -1.07
C ASN A 103 -20.22 -22.57 -0.08
#